data_26721389506859bf3eeecc3614d9b08e
#
_entry.id   26721389506859bf3eeecc3614d9b08e
#
_cell.length_a   1.000
_cell.length_b   1.000
_cell.length_c   1.000
_cell.angle_alpha   90.00
_cell.angle_beta   90.00
_cell.angle_gamma   90.00
#
_symmetry.space_group_name_H-M   'P 1'
#
loop_
_entity.id
_entity.type
_entity.pdbx_description
1 polymer ?
#
loop_
_entity_poly.entity_id
_entity_poly.type
_entity_poly.pdbx_seq_one_letter_code
_entity_poly.pdbx_strand_id
1 'polypeptide(L)'
;MDNIRKLTNSMRSKFNACHRAYKIAYVELVRPVKVSDALSFGTAMHALLEAYWGGQETLVLTGDDYTDVTLRCLFEGYKAKWEAGDAERYERVGAEFGFEAPLMNPETGGVSKTWVLAGKIDAIAKDRATGKHIIVEHKTTSQDIGPGSDYWKKLPIDGQVSGYYVGASTLGFDVDACLYDVIRKPTIRPYKAT
;
A
#
# COMPACT_ATOMS: atom_id res chain seq x y z
N MET A 1 -3.76 32.33 3.89
CA MET A 1 -3.73 30.93 4.41
C MET A 1 -2.54 30.27 3.77
N ASP A 2 -1.53 29.97 4.57
CA ASP A 2 -0.31 29.33 4.05
C ASP A 2 -0.66 27.97 3.45
N ASN A 3 -0.26 27.78 2.19
CA ASN A 3 -0.55 26.57 1.43
C ASN A 3 0.34 25.44 1.95
N ILE A 4 -0.13 24.70 3.00
CA ILE A 4 0.60 23.58 3.58
C ILE A 4 0.74 22.49 2.53
N ARG A 5 1.96 22.08 2.27
CA ARG A 5 2.31 21.04 1.29
C ARG A 5 2.27 19.67 1.94
N LYS A 6 1.88 18.67 1.18
CA LYS A 6 1.84 17.28 1.63
C LYS A 6 3.08 16.52 1.18
N LEU A 7 3.83 15.94 2.11
CA LEU A 7 4.93 15.04 1.84
C LEU A 7 4.43 13.60 1.90
N THR A 8 4.38 12.93 0.76
CA THR A 8 3.97 11.52 0.68
C THR A 8 5.17 10.59 0.55
N ASN A 9 4.99 9.30 0.88
CA ASN A 9 6.04 8.30 0.67
C ASN A 9 6.50 8.22 -0.79
N SER A 10 5.59 8.32 -1.76
CA SER A 10 5.93 8.31 -3.19
C SER A 10 6.82 9.51 -3.58
N MET A 11 6.55 10.70 -3.03
CA MET A 11 7.40 11.88 -3.24
C MET A 11 8.78 11.67 -2.67
N ARG A 12 8.87 11.21 -1.41
CA ARG A 12 10.13 10.94 -0.73
C ARG A 12 10.96 9.88 -1.46
N SER A 13 10.34 8.76 -1.82
CA SER A 13 11.01 7.68 -2.54
C SER A 13 11.53 8.13 -3.89
N LYS A 14 10.75 8.92 -4.63
CA LYS A 14 11.19 9.46 -5.92
C LYS A 14 12.32 10.48 -5.76
N PHE A 15 12.28 11.32 -4.73
CA PHE A 15 13.35 12.27 -4.43
C PHE A 15 14.66 11.55 -4.12
N ASN A 16 14.61 10.54 -3.24
CA ASN A 16 15.79 9.75 -2.87
C ASN A 16 16.37 8.96 -4.04
N ALA A 17 15.51 8.45 -4.94
CA ALA A 17 15.96 7.73 -6.12
C ALA A 17 16.59 8.65 -7.19
N CYS A 18 15.97 9.80 -7.45
CA CYS A 18 16.46 10.74 -8.45
C CYS A 18 15.80 12.13 -8.29
N HIS A 19 16.57 13.13 -7.90
CA HIS A 19 16.09 14.52 -7.74
C HIS A 19 15.49 15.10 -9.02
N ARG A 20 16.06 14.77 -10.20
CA ARG A 20 15.54 15.23 -11.49
C ARG A 20 14.16 14.61 -11.78
N ALA A 21 14.01 13.32 -11.54
CA ALA A 21 12.72 12.65 -11.71
C ALA A 21 11.65 13.19 -10.74
N TYR A 22 12.05 13.52 -9.51
CA TYR A 22 11.18 14.22 -8.56
C TYR A 22 10.75 15.59 -9.08
N LYS A 23 11.70 16.41 -9.57
CA LYS A 23 11.41 17.74 -10.11
C LYS A 23 10.39 17.66 -11.25
N ILE A 24 10.62 16.76 -12.22
CA ILE A 24 9.72 16.57 -13.36
C ILE A 24 8.31 16.17 -12.87
N ALA A 25 8.23 15.21 -11.96
CA ALA A 25 6.94 14.62 -11.55
C ALA A 25 6.14 15.50 -10.57
N TYR A 26 6.80 16.21 -9.65
CA TYR A 26 6.14 16.89 -8.53
C TYR A 26 6.29 18.40 -8.51
N VAL A 27 7.22 18.96 -9.28
CA VAL A 27 7.39 20.42 -9.43
C VAL A 27 6.87 20.89 -10.77
N GLU A 28 7.27 20.21 -11.85
CA GLU A 28 6.84 20.53 -13.22
C GLU A 28 5.51 19.85 -13.59
N LEU A 29 5.04 18.89 -12.75
CA LEU A 29 3.78 18.15 -12.89
C LEU A 29 3.64 17.35 -14.19
N VAL A 30 4.76 16.98 -14.79
CA VAL A 30 4.78 16.17 -16.01
C VAL A 30 4.54 14.70 -15.67
N ARG A 31 3.62 14.09 -16.38
CA ARG A 31 3.25 12.67 -16.20
C ARG A 31 3.50 11.88 -17.48
N PRO A 32 3.91 10.61 -17.39
CA PRO A 32 3.99 9.76 -18.57
C PRO A 32 2.59 9.55 -19.17
N VAL A 33 2.51 9.57 -20.50
CA VAL A 33 1.26 9.35 -21.23
C VAL A 33 0.77 7.92 -21.03
N LYS A 34 1.69 6.95 -21.00
CA LYS A 34 1.38 5.54 -20.76
C LYS A 34 1.80 5.11 -19.35
N VAL A 35 0.86 4.58 -18.62
CA VAL A 35 1.11 3.94 -17.31
C VAL A 35 1.67 2.54 -17.56
N SER A 36 2.64 2.08 -16.74
CA SER A 36 3.17 0.73 -16.88
C SER A 36 2.13 -0.33 -16.47
N ASP A 37 2.14 -1.46 -17.16
CA ASP A 37 1.20 -2.57 -16.90
C ASP A 37 1.32 -3.07 -15.44
N ALA A 38 2.53 -3.03 -14.87
CA ALA A 38 2.76 -3.39 -13.47
C ALA A 38 2.04 -2.44 -12.49
N LEU A 39 2.06 -1.13 -12.79
CA LEU A 39 1.38 -0.13 -11.96
C LEU A 39 -0.13 -0.22 -12.12
N SER A 40 -0.63 -0.41 -13.34
CA SER A 40 -2.06 -0.60 -13.62
C SER A 40 -2.61 -1.83 -12.91
N PHE A 41 -1.89 -2.95 -12.97
CA PHE A 41 -2.25 -4.18 -12.25
C PHE A 41 -2.29 -3.95 -10.73
N GLY A 42 -1.26 -3.30 -10.19
CA GLY A 42 -1.20 -2.97 -8.76
C GLY A 42 -2.40 -2.14 -8.32
N THR A 43 -2.70 -1.08 -9.06
CA THR A 43 -3.86 -0.21 -8.79
C THR A 43 -5.17 -0.98 -8.82
N ALA A 44 -5.38 -1.84 -9.82
CA ALA A 44 -6.57 -2.66 -9.93
C ALA A 44 -6.72 -3.65 -8.77
N MET A 45 -5.64 -4.33 -8.36
CA MET A 45 -5.65 -5.23 -7.21
C MET A 45 -5.94 -4.48 -5.91
N HIS A 46 -5.33 -3.31 -5.69
CA HIS A 46 -5.62 -2.50 -4.50
C HIS A 46 -7.09 -2.09 -4.44
N ALA A 47 -7.72 -1.73 -5.56
CA ALA A 47 -9.14 -1.41 -5.58
C ALA A 47 -10.04 -2.58 -5.18
N LEU A 48 -9.69 -3.81 -5.57
CA LEU A 48 -10.40 -5.03 -5.13
C LEU A 48 -10.21 -5.27 -3.62
N LEU A 49 -8.99 -5.11 -3.13
CA LEU A 49 -8.67 -5.29 -1.70
C LEU A 49 -9.33 -4.20 -0.84
N GLU A 50 -9.32 -2.95 -1.29
CA GLU A 50 -10.01 -1.83 -0.65
C GLU A 50 -11.50 -2.14 -0.44
N ALA A 51 -12.20 -2.58 -1.49
CA ALA A 51 -13.61 -2.93 -1.39
C ALA A 51 -13.83 -4.10 -0.44
N TYR A 52 -13.03 -5.16 -0.53
CA TYR A 52 -13.13 -6.32 0.35
C TYR A 52 -12.92 -5.95 1.83
N TRP A 53 -11.90 -5.14 2.12
CA TRP A 53 -11.61 -4.68 3.47
C TRP A 53 -12.63 -3.66 3.99
N GLY A 54 -13.22 -2.88 3.08
CA GLY A 54 -14.33 -1.96 3.38
C GLY A 54 -15.71 -2.63 3.47
N GLY A 55 -15.79 -3.96 3.29
CA GLY A 55 -17.07 -4.70 3.32
C GLY A 55 -17.96 -4.44 2.12
N GLN A 56 -17.38 -4.05 0.99
CA GLN A 56 -18.09 -3.76 -0.26
C GLN A 56 -17.78 -4.82 -1.31
N GLU A 57 -18.71 -5.04 -2.23
CA GLU A 57 -18.45 -5.80 -3.44
C GLU A 57 -18.06 -4.84 -4.56
N THR A 58 -17.05 -5.21 -5.34
CA THR A 58 -16.64 -4.44 -6.51
C THR A 58 -16.14 -5.35 -7.62
N LEU A 59 -16.27 -4.86 -8.84
CA LEU A 59 -15.68 -5.45 -10.04
C LEU A 59 -14.72 -4.43 -10.65
N VAL A 60 -13.49 -4.84 -10.86
CA VAL A 60 -12.48 -4.02 -11.55
C VAL A 60 -12.21 -4.66 -12.89
N LEU A 61 -12.39 -3.88 -13.96
CA LEU A 61 -12.08 -4.26 -15.33
C LEU A 61 -11.00 -3.34 -15.88
N THR A 62 -9.91 -3.93 -16.36
CA THR A 62 -8.79 -3.18 -16.96
C THR A 62 -8.93 -3.00 -18.46
N GLY A 63 -9.84 -3.77 -19.07
CA GLY A 63 -10.05 -3.83 -20.52
C GLY A 63 -9.08 -4.80 -21.23
N ASP A 64 -8.30 -5.57 -20.47
CA ASP A 64 -7.48 -6.67 -20.96
C ASP A 64 -7.93 -7.97 -20.30
N ASP A 65 -8.53 -8.85 -21.06
CA ASP A 65 -9.17 -10.08 -20.59
C ASP A 65 -8.21 -10.95 -19.75
N TYR A 66 -6.95 -11.02 -20.16
CA TYR A 66 -5.95 -11.79 -19.41
C TYR A 66 -5.64 -11.19 -18.04
N THR A 67 -5.46 -9.88 -17.99
CA THR A 67 -5.26 -9.15 -16.74
C THR A 67 -6.46 -9.31 -15.83
N ASP A 68 -7.68 -9.18 -16.37
CA ASP A 68 -8.93 -9.26 -15.60
C ASP A 68 -9.14 -10.67 -15.02
N VAL A 69 -8.87 -11.73 -15.79
CA VAL A 69 -8.91 -13.12 -15.28
C VAL A 69 -7.85 -13.33 -14.20
N THR A 70 -6.63 -12.83 -14.42
CA THR A 70 -5.53 -12.95 -13.44
C THR A 70 -5.85 -12.24 -12.13
N LEU A 71 -6.38 -11.01 -12.20
CA LEU A 71 -6.83 -10.25 -11.04
C LEU A 71 -7.90 -11.01 -10.25
N ARG A 72 -8.92 -11.52 -10.95
CA ARG A 72 -10.01 -12.29 -10.32
C ARG A 72 -9.49 -13.55 -9.64
N CYS A 73 -8.66 -14.34 -10.31
CA CYS A 73 -8.11 -15.57 -9.73
C CYS A 73 -7.25 -15.29 -8.49
N LEU A 74 -6.40 -14.25 -8.54
CA LEU A 74 -5.57 -13.88 -7.39
C LEU A 74 -6.41 -13.32 -6.24
N PHE A 75 -7.43 -12.56 -6.53
CA PHE A 75 -8.33 -12.00 -5.53
C PHE A 75 -9.18 -13.08 -4.84
N GLU A 76 -9.71 -14.05 -5.58
CA GLU A 76 -10.42 -15.18 -4.99
C GLU A 76 -9.48 -16.05 -4.12
N GLY A 77 -8.27 -16.30 -4.59
CA GLY A 77 -7.24 -16.99 -3.80
C GLY A 77 -6.85 -16.23 -2.53
N TYR A 78 -6.79 -14.90 -2.61
CA TYR A 78 -6.55 -14.02 -1.47
C TYR A 78 -7.66 -14.15 -0.43
N LYS A 79 -8.94 -14.03 -0.85
CA LYS A 79 -10.08 -14.17 0.06
C LYS A 79 -10.10 -15.53 0.74
N ALA A 80 -9.93 -16.60 -0.03
CA ALA A 80 -9.92 -17.95 0.50
C ALA A 80 -8.80 -18.16 1.54
N LYS A 81 -7.61 -17.63 1.29
CA LYS A 81 -6.49 -17.68 2.24
C LYS A 81 -6.78 -16.89 3.50
N TRP A 82 -7.30 -15.67 3.36
CA TRP A 82 -7.66 -14.83 4.51
C TRP A 82 -8.71 -15.51 5.39
N GLU A 83 -9.79 -15.99 4.82
CA GLU A 83 -10.89 -16.63 5.51
C GLU A 83 -10.48 -17.96 6.18
N ALA A 84 -9.55 -18.71 5.57
CA ALA A 84 -9.09 -20.00 6.12
C ALA A 84 -8.10 -19.87 7.29
N GLY A 85 -7.45 -18.71 7.47
CA GLY A 85 -6.39 -18.57 8.47
C GLY A 85 -6.41 -17.25 9.22
N ASP A 86 -6.36 -16.16 8.51
CA ASP A 86 -6.10 -14.86 9.13
C ASP A 86 -7.35 -14.22 9.75
N ALA A 87 -8.55 -14.53 9.24
CA ALA A 87 -9.82 -13.97 9.73
C ALA A 87 -10.18 -14.42 11.16
N GLU A 88 -9.69 -15.57 11.61
CA GLU A 88 -9.85 -16.03 12.99
C GLU A 88 -9.12 -15.09 13.96
N ARG A 89 -7.91 -14.70 13.61
CA ARG A 89 -7.04 -13.86 14.42
C ARG A 89 -7.32 -12.39 14.27
N TYR A 90 -7.55 -11.92 13.05
CA TYR A 90 -7.63 -10.51 12.71
C TYR A 90 -9.04 -10.11 12.30
N GLU A 91 -9.60 -9.13 13.00
CA GLU A 91 -10.85 -8.49 12.64
C GLU A 91 -10.59 -7.30 11.73
N ARG A 92 -11.25 -7.25 10.59
CA ARG A 92 -11.14 -6.11 9.67
C ARG A 92 -11.79 -4.87 10.29
N VAL A 93 -11.05 -3.78 10.40
CA VAL A 93 -11.56 -2.48 10.88
C VAL A 93 -11.99 -1.62 9.71
N GLY A 94 -11.24 -1.63 8.62
CA GLY A 94 -11.56 -0.88 7.41
C GLY A 94 -10.36 -0.75 6.46
N ALA A 95 -10.56 0.02 5.39
CA ALA A 95 -9.58 0.25 4.34
C ALA A 95 -9.37 1.75 4.06
N GLU A 96 -8.27 2.07 3.40
CA GLU A 96 -7.99 3.38 2.80
C GLU A 96 -8.03 4.56 3.78
N PHE A 97 -7.38 4.38 4.95
CA PHE A 97 -7.31 5.42 5.98
C PHE A 97 -6.35 6.54 5.59
N GLY A 98 -6.89 7.65 5.07
CA GLY A 98 -6.12 8.84 4.78
C GLY A 98 -5.68 9.57 6.06
N PHE A 99 -4.42 9.99 6.11
CA PHE A 99 -3.90 10.76 7.25
C PHE A 99 -3.06 11.94 6.82
N GLU A 100 -3.03 12.94 7.70
CA GLU A 100 -2.09 14.04 7.70
C GLU A 100 -1.52 14.20 9.11
N ALA A 101 -0.19 14.14 9.22
CA ALA A 101 0.50 14.22 10.49
C ALA A 101 1.52 15.36 10.49
N PRO A 102 1.79 16.00 11.64
CA PRO A 102 2.83 17.00 11.75
C PRO A 102 4.20 16.43 11.32
N LEU A 103 4.91 17.16 10.47
CA LEU A 103 6.29 16.82 10.13
C LEU A 103 7.23 17.50 11.13
N MET A 104 7.81 16.71 12.03
CA MET A 104 8.68 17.21 13.09
C MET A 104 10.16 16.99 12.75
N ASN A 105 10.98 17.96 13.13
CA ASN A 105 12.43 17.79 13.15
C ASN A 105 12.80 16.93 14.37
N PRO A 106 13.42 15.74 14.18
CA PRO A 106 13.74 14.84 15.30
C PRO A 106 14.79 15.40 16.27
N GLU A 107 15.63 16.33 15.84
CA GLU A 107 16.69 16.93 16.67
C GLU A 107 16.17 18.07 17.55
N THR A 108 15.23 18.86 17.05
CA THR A 108 14.76 20.07 17.72
C THR A 108 13.35 19.99 18.26
N GLY A 109 12.57 18.96 17.86
CA GLY A 109 11.14 18.86 18.14
C GLY A 109 10.28 19.90 17.39
N GLY A 110 10.91 20.76 16.58
CA GLY A 110 10.21 21.80 15.84
C GLY A 110 9.31 21.25 14.75
N VAL A 111 8.07 21.73 14.68
CA VAL A 111 7.09 21.32 13.66
C VAL A 111 7.23 22.20 12.42
N SER A 112 7.21 21.57 11.24
CA SER A 112 7.21 22.29 9.97
C SER A 112 5.93 23.13 9.81
N LYS A 113 6.11 24.39 9.43
CA LYS A 113 4.99 25.31 9.15
C LYS A 113 4.46 25.19 7.71
N THR A 114 5.22 24.53 6.82
CA THR A 114 4.95 24.49 5.40
C THR A 114 4.70 23.10 4.84
N TRP A 115 5.00 22.05 5.62
CA TRP A 115 4.83 20.65 5.22
C TRP A 115 4.16 19.82 6.30
N VAL A 116 3.32 18.89 5.87
CA VAL A 116 2.79 17.79 6.69
C VAL A 116 3.16 16.45 6.04
N LEU A 117 3.35 15.43 6.86
CA LEU A 117 3.43 14.06 6.38
C LEU A 117 2.01 13.62 6.01
N ALA A 118 1.83 13.11 4.81
CA ALA A 118 0.53 12.64 4.35
C ALA A 118 0.66 11.26 3.70
N GLY A 119 -0.38 10.45 3.86
CA GLY A 119 -0.43 9.13 3.28
C GLY A 119 -1.82 8.53 3.38
N LYS A 120 -1.90 7.28 2.95
CA LYS A 120 -3.10 6.47 3.02
C LYS A 120 -2.68 5.05 3.39
N ILE A 121 -3.18 4.56 4.52
CA ILE A 121 -2.94 3.22 5.01
C ILE A 121 -3.92 2.29 4.29
N ASP A 122 -3.42 1.22 3.67
CA ASP A 122 -4.25 0.35 2.84
C ASP A 122 -5.38 -0.28 3.65
N ALA A 123 -5.07 -0.87 4.82
CA ALA A 123 -6.09 -1.38 5.72
C ALA A 123 -5.62 -1.39 7.18
N ILE A 124 -6.58 -1.43 8.10
CA ILE A 124 -6.36 -1.64 9.53
C ILE A 124 -7.19 -2.85 9.98
N ALA A 125 -6.56 -3.72 10.75
CA ALA A 125 -7.20 -4.82 11.44
C ALA A 125 -6.99 -4.72 12.95
N LYS A 126 -7.81 -5.46 13.72
CA LYS A 126 -7.63 -5.63 15.15
C LYS A 126 -7.20 -7.06 15.44
N ASP A 127 -6.09 -7.25 16.10
CA ASP A 127 -5.65 -8.56 16.58
C ASP A 127 -6.53 -8.96 17.79
N ARG A 128 -7.32 -10.03 17.64
CA ARG A 128 -8.24 -10.51 18.68
C ARG A 128 -7.51 -11.05 19.91
N ALA A 129 -6.26 -11.49 19.74
CA ALA A 129 -5.47 -12.03 20.85
C ALA A 129 -4.92 -10.92 21.77
N THR A 130 -4.51 -9.80 21.20
CA THR A 130 -3.94 -8.68 21.95
C THR A 130 -4.90 -7.53 22.18
N GLY A 131 -5.98 -7.46 21.39
CA GLY A 131 -6.92 -6.32 21.37
C GLY A 131 -6.37 -5.07 20.68
N LYS A 132 -5.14 -5.12 20.17
CA LYS A 132 -4.48 -3.99 19.50
C LYS A 132 -4.76 -3.94 18.01
N HIS A 133 -4.56 -2.76 17.43
CA HIS A 133 -4.66 -2.61 15.98
C HIS A 133 -3.35 -2.98 15.30
N ILE A 134 -3.46 -3.46 14.07
CA ILE A 134 -2.33 -3.69 13.17
C ILE A 134 -2.57 -2.97 11.85
N ILE A 135 -1.51 -2.45 11.27
CA ILE A 135 -1.51 -1.97 9.90
C ILE A 135 -1.47 -3.19 8.98
N VAL A 136 -2.24 -3.16 7.89
CA VAL A 136 -2.12 -4.13 6.80
C VAL A 136 -1.69 -3.38 5.56
N GLU A 137 -0.52 -3.74 5.04
CA GLU A 137 0.07 -3.16 3.83
C GLU A 137 0.03 -4.18 2.72
N HIS A 138 -0.75 -3.92 1.70
CA HIS A 138 -0.89 -4.78 0.54
C HIS A 138 0.16 -4.49 -0.52
N LYS A 139 0.79 -5.53 -1.04
CA LYS A 139 1.72 -5.41 -2.17
C LYS A 139 1.46 -6.47 -3.22
N THR A 140 1.63 -6.09 -4.48
CA THR A 140 1.69 -7.04 -5.59
C THR A 140 3.10 -7.08 -6.15
N THR A 141 3.62 -8.27 -6.42
CA THR A 141 4.96 -8.44 -6.99
C THR A 141 5.03 -9.65 -7.91
N SER A 142 5.96 -9.65 -8.86
CA SER A 142 6.37 -10.83 -9.62
C SER A 142 7.69 -11.43 -9.11
N GLN A 143 8.32 -10.79 -8.11
CA GLN A 143 9.54 -11.27 -7.49
C GLN A 143 9.29 -12.54 -6.67
N ASP A 144 10.35 -13.26 -6.37
CA ASP A 144 10.27 -14.35 -5.40
C ASP A 144 10.04 -13.82 -4.01
N ILE A 145 9.02 -14.39 -3.33
CA ILE A 145 8.64 -14.05 -1.95
C ILE A 145 8.82 -15.24 -1.00
N GLY A 146 9.56 -16.27 -1.44
CA GLY A 146 9.90 -17.39 -0.58
C GLY A 146 10.71 -16.98 0.65
N PRO A 147 10.75 -17.81 1.69
CA PRO A 147 11.54 -17.54 2.88
C PRO A 147 13.01 -17.27 2.52
N GLY A 148 13.56 -16.15 3.04
CA GLY A 148 14.95 -15.74 2.79
C GLY A 148 15.19 -15.04 1.44
N SER A 149 14.18 -14.83 0.60
CA SER A 149 14.34 -14.10 -0.66
C SER A 149 14.74 -12.62 -0.42
N ASP A 150 15.37 -12.02 -1.43
CA ASP A 150 15.81 -10.62 -1.37
C ASP A 150 14.64 -9.64 -1.25
N TYR A 151 13.45 -10.08 -1.60
CA TYR A 151 12.24 -9.26 -1.44
C TYR A 151 12.07 -8.76 -0.01
N TRP A 152 12.32 -9.62 0.98
CA TRP A 152 12.09 -9.32 2.38
C TRP A 152 13.20 -8.48 3.04
N LYS A 153 14.39 -8.46 2.48
CA LYS A 153 15.55 -7.76 3.05
C LYS A 153 15.38 -6.23 3.17
N LYS A 154 14.51 -5.65 2.38
CA LYS A 154 14.24 -4.20 2.37
C LYS A 154 13.20 -3.75 3.40
N LEU A 155 12.40 -4.66 3.95
CA LEU A 155 11.29 -4.29 4.85
C LEU A 155 11.74 -3.58 6.13
N PRO A 156 12.85 -3.96 6.79
CA PRO A 156 13.30 -3.30 8.02
C PRO A 156 13.60 -1.80 7.86
N ILE A 157 13.83 -1.35 6.61
CA ILE A 157 14.13 0.05 6.29
C ILE A 157 13.03 0.69 5.43
N ASP A 158 11.86 0.07 5.34
CA ASP A 158 10.75 0.64 4.57
C ASP A 158 10.14 1.84 5.31
N GLY A 159 10.47 3.01 4.80
CA GLY A 159 9.95 4.23 5.39
C GLY A 159 8.46 4.49 5.10
N GLN A 160 7.79 3.70 4.25
CA GLN A 160 6.34 3.76 4.07
C GLN A 160 5.65 3.27 5.33
N VAL A 161 6.05 2.11 5.82
CA VAL A 161 5.52 1.52 7.05
C VAL A 161 5.78 2.44 8.25
N SER A 162 7.00 3.01 8.36
CA SER A 162 7.31 3.99 9.42
C SER A 162 6.36 5.20 9.39
N GLY A 163 6.05 5.71 8.19
CA GLY A 163 5.07 6.79 8.01
C GLY A 163 3.65 6.38 8.43
N TYR A 164 3.30 5.12 8.23
CA TYR A 164 1.98 4.60 8.61
C TYR A 164 1.79 4.48 10.11
N TYR A 165 2.83 4.12 10.88
CA TYR A 165 2.76 4.16 12.35
C TYR A 165 2.45 5.57 12.85
N VAL A 166 3.10 6.59 12.28
CA VAL A 166 2.81 7.99 12.62
C VAL A 166 1.37 8.36 12.22
N GLY A 167 0.95 7.96 11.02
CA GLY A 167 -0.40 8.20 10.52
C GLY A 167 -1.48 7.53 11.37
N ALA A 168 -1.31 6.27 11.69
CA ALA A 168 -2.23 5.50 12.53
C ALA A 168 -2.40 6.13 13.92
N SER A 169 -1.30 6.56 14.54
CA SER A 169 -1.33 7.29 15.82
C SER A 169 -2.12 8.59 15.71
N THR A 170 -1.96 9.34 14.61
CA THR A 170 -2.72 10.58 14.37
C THR A 170 -4.22 10.33 14.21
N LEU A 171 -4.59 9.16 13.69
CA LEU A 171 -5.98 8.71 13.54
C LEU A 171 -6.56 8.11 14.84
N GLY A 172 -5.76 8.02 15.90
CA GLY A 172 -6.17 7.48 17.20
C GLY A 172 -6.07 5.96 17.32
N PHE A 173 -5.41 5.28 16.40
CA PHE A 173 -5.16 3.84 16.49
C PHE A 173 -3.88 3.54 17.29
N ASP A 174 -4.00 2.71 18.32
CA ASP A 174 -2.85 2.12 19.03
C ASP A 174 -2.38 0.89 18.24
N VAL A 175 -1.33 1.09 17.45
CA VAL A 175 -0.79 0.09 16.52
C VAL A 175 0.55 -0.40 17.01
N ASP A 176 0.74 -1.72 17.11
CA ASP A 176 2.01 -2.34 17.52
C ASP A 176 2.67 -3.23 16.46
N ALA A 177 1.97 -3.53 15.37
CA ALA A 177 2.49 -4.36 14.28
C ALA A 177 2.02 -3.91 12.90
N CYS A 178 2.77 -4.34 11.88
CA CYS A 178 2.36 -4.23 10.48
C CYS A 178 2.39 -5.63 9.84
N LEU A 179 1.24 -6.04 9.33
CA LEU A 179 1.12 -7.22 8.47
C LEU A 179 1.45 -6.81 7.03
N TYR A 180 2.60 -7.27 6.55
CA TYR A 180 3.02 -7.03 5.18
C TYR A 180 2.45 -8.13 4.29
N ASP A 181 1.34 -7.84 3.64
CA ASP A 181 0.55 -8.81 2.89
C ASP A 181 0.87 -8.74 1.41
N VAL A 182 1.55 -9.77 0.91
CA VAL A 182 2.15 -9.76 -0.42
C VAL A 182 1.52 -10.80 -1.34
N ILE A 183 0.92 -10.32 -2.42
CA ILE A 183 0.33 -11.15 -3.46
C ILE A 183 1.33 -11.30 -4.61
N ARG A 184 1.80 -12.54 -4.82
CA ARG A 184 2.71 -12.83 -5.93
C ARG A 184 1.95 -13.08 -7.22
N LYS A 185 2.24 -12.28 -8.24
CA LYS A 185 1.69 -12.49 -9.59
C LYS A 185 2.33 -13.71 -10.24
N PRO A 186 1.56 -14.50 -11.03
CA PRO A 186 2.14 -15.58 -11.81
C PRO A 186 3.13 -15.01 -12.84
N THR A 187 4.22 -15.73 -13.06
CA THR A 187 5.24 -15.37 -14.06
C THR A 187 5.06 -16.16 -15.37
N ILE A 188 4.18 -17.16 -15.35
CA ILE A 188 3.86 -17.98 -16.51
C ILE A 188 2.88 -17.22 -17.40
N ARG A 189 3.18 -17.10 -18.68
CA ARG A 189 2.24 -16.56 -19.67
C ARG A 189 1.12 -17.55 -19.94
N PRO A 190 -0.11 -17.09 -20.16
CA PRO A 190 -1.19 -17.98 -20.56
C PRO A 190 -0.88 -18.60 -21.92
N TYR A 191 -1.25 -19.85 -22.08
CA TYR A 191 -1.29 -20.43 -23.40
C TYR A 191 -2.37 -19.74 -24.23
N LYS A 192 -2.07 -19.42 -25.50
CA LYS A 192 -3.12 -19.03 -26.43
C LYS A 192 -4.06 -20.22 -26.57
N ALA A 193 -5.37 -19.98 -26.44
CA ALA A 193 -6.36 -20.97 -26.83
C ALA A 193 -6.14 -21.29 -28.33
N THR A 194 -5.90 -22.55 -28.64
CA THR A 194 -5.83 -23.07 -30.03
C THR A 194 -7.22 -23.22 -30.58
#